data_5f8cb6913fc1c483fc2dd16be134bbd8
#
_entry.id   5f8cb6913fc1c483fc2dd16be134bbd8
#
_cell.length_a   1.000
_cell.length_b   1.000
_cell.length_c   1.000
_cell.angle_alpha   90.00
_cell.angle_beta   90.00
_cell.angle_gamma   90.00
#
_symmetry.space_group_name_H-M   'P 1'
#
loop_
_entity.id
_entity.type
_entity.pdbx_description
1 polymer ?
#
loop_
_entity_poly.entity_id
_entity_poly.type
_entity_poly.pdbx_seq_one_letter_code
_entity_poly.pdbx_strand_id
1 'polypeptide(L)'
;MDVMQRLANSIVVPVVVLDKVEDAIPTAKAMAAGGVDTMEITFRTACAPEAIKAVAENCPEVLVGAGTIVNIEQAKLAVEMGAKFIVSPGFDHEVVGWCVENNIPVAPGCVTPTEIMGALKHGLKMVKFFPANVYGGLNAMKNLSAPFVGLKFLPTGGVNTANIKEYIDASFIHAVGGSWVCPKADIAAGNWEKITQLCIEARKAAKGE
;
A
#
# COMPACT_ATOMS: atom_id res chain seq x y z
N MET A 1 -7.44 15.49 -6.28
CA MET A 1 -7.80 14.56 -5.17
C MET A 1 -6.54 14.30 -4.37
N ASP A 2 -6.61 14.38 -3.05
CA ASP A 2 -5.49 14.10 -2.16
C ASP A 2 -5.07 12.63 -2.23
N VAL A 3 -3.77 12.35 -2.04
CA VAL A 3 -3.19 10.98 -2.10
C VAL A 3 -3.91 10.04 -1.14
N MET A 4 -4.15 10.47 0.10
CA MET A 4 -4.84 9.66 1.10
C MET A 4 -6.25 9.29 0.67
N GLN A 5 -6.99 10.25 0.08
CA GLN A 5 -8.32 9.98 -0.45
C GLN A 5 -8.28 9.02 -1.65
N ARG A 6 -7.25 9.08 -2.50
CA ARG A 6 -7.09 8.11 -3.60
C ARG A 6 -6.83 6.71 -3.07
N LEU A 7 -5.99 6.56 -2.04
CA LEU A 7 -5.76 5.25 -1.41
C LEU A 7 -7.06 4.65 -0.88
N ALA A 8 -7.88 5.46 -0.18
CA ALA A 8 -9.19 5.02 0.32
C ALA A 8 -10.15 4.61 -0.82
N ASN A 9 -10.23 5.39 -1.88
CA ASN A 9 -11.13 5.12 -3.01
C ASN A 9 -10.71 3.89 -3.84
N SER A 10 -9.42 3.62 -3.89
CA SER A 10 -8.89 2.43 -4.54
C SER A 10 -9.28 1.13 -3.82
N ILE A 11 -9.58 1.22 -2.52
CA ILE A 11 -9.94 0.09 -1.64
C ILE A 11 -8.74 -0.85 -1.41
N VAL A 12 -8.06 -1.27 -2.48
CA VAL A 12 -6.87 -2.13 -2.45
C VAL A 12 -5.66 -1.31 -2.85
N VAL A 13 -4.60 -1.39 -2.05
CA VAL A 13 -3.26 -0.91 -2.37
C VAL A 13 -2.39 -2.13 -2.70
N PRO A 14 -2.22 -2.46 -3.99
CA PRO A 14 -1.45 -3.63 -4.40
C PRO A 14 0.01 -3.53 -3.96
N VAL A 15 0.50 -4.56 -3.28
CA VAL A 15 1.91 -4.73 -2.92
C VAL A 15 2.61 -5.47 -4.04
N VAL A 16 3.34 -4.74 -4.86
CA VAL A 16 3.92 -5.23 -6.10
C VAL A 16 5.40 -5.52 -5.94
N VAL A 17 5.81 -6.72 -6.34
CA VAL A 17 7.21 -7.14 -6.40
C VAL A 17 7.56 -7.39 -7.86
N LEU A 18 8.45 -6.56 -8.39
CA LEU A 18 8.94 -6.66 -9.77
C LEU A 18 10.38 -7.17 -9.79
N ASP A 19 10.69 -8.07 -10.70
CA ASP A 19 12.08 -8.49 -10.96
C ASP A 19 12.69 -7.74 -12.15
N LYS A 20 11.84 -7.13 -13.01
CA LYS A 20 12.25 -6.41 -14.20
C LYS A 20 11.47 -5.10 -14.34
N VAL A 21 12.14 -4.06 -14.84
CA VAL A 21 11.53 -2.75 -15.08
C VAL A 21 10.44 -2.81 -16.15
N GLU A 22 10.66 -3.62 -17.18
CA GLU A 22 9.70 -3.77 -18.31
C GLU A 22 8.33 -4.29 -17.90
N ASP A 23 8.21 -4.97 -16.76
CA ASP A 23 6.93 -5.47 -16.25
C ASP A 23 6.11 -4.37 -15.52
N ALA A 24 6.71 -3.23 -15.21
CA ALA A 24 6.08 -2.19 -14.38
C ALA A 24 4.86 -1.56 -15.07
N ILE A 25 5.03 -1.07 -16.30
CA ILE A 25 3.95 -0.41 -17.07
C ILE A 25 2.81 -1.39 -17.39
N PRO A 26 3.07 -2.61 -17.91
CA PRO A 26 1.99 -3.56 -18.15
C PRO A 26 1.22 -3.94 -16.89
N THR A 27 1.91 -4.14 -15.76
CA THR A 27 1.26 -4.40 -14.46
C THR A 27 0.36 -3.24 -14.03
N ALA A 28 0.86 -2.00 -14.10
CA ALA A 28 0.11 -0.81 -13.74
C ALA A 28 -1.17 -0.67 -14.59
N LYS A 29 -1.05 -0.85 -15.91
CA LYS A 29 -2.20 -0.79 -16.83
C LYS A 29 -3.21 -1.90 -16.60
N ALA A 30 -2.76 -3.13 -16.33
CA ALA A 30 -3.63 -4.26 -16.02
C ALA A 30 -4.44 -4.02 -14.74
N MET A 31 -3.80 -3.50 -13.68
CA MET A 31 -4.50 -3.15 -12.43
C MET A 31 -5.49 -2.00 -12.64
N ALA A 32 -5.10 -0.95 -13.34
CA ALA A 32 -5.97 0.19 -13.65
C ALA A 32 -7.20 -0.24 -14.47
N ALA A 33 -7.03 -1.13 -15.46
CA ALA A 33 -8.13 -1.72 -16.22
C ALA A 33 -9.10 -2.51 -15.33
N GLY A 34 -8.61 -3.11 -14.24
CA GLY A 34 -9.44 -3.75 -13.21
C GLY A 34 -10.03 -2.78 -12.16
N GLY A 35 -9.82 -1.47 -12.35
CA GLY A 35 -10.33 -0.42 -11.47
C GLY A 35 -9.50 -0.20 -10.21
N VAL A 36 -8.26 -0.70 -10.13
CA VAL A 36 -7.30 -0.46 -9.05
C VAL A 36 -6.21 0.47 -9.58
N ASP A 37 -6.31 1.75 -9.23
CA ASP A 37 -5.48 2.84 -9.74
C ASP A 37 -4.35 3.27 -8.77
N THR A 38 -3.97 2.39 -7.85
CA THR A 38 -2.86 2.56 -6.92
C THR A 38 -1.87 1.40 -7.03
N MET A 39 -0.58 1.66 -6.76
CA MET A 39 0.48 0.66 -6.88
C MET A 39 1.60 0.94 -5.87
N GLU A 40 1.82 0.04 -4.88
CA GLU A 40 2.96 0.07 -3.97
C GLU A 40 4.07 -0.82 -4.53
N ILE A 41 5.07 -0.24 -5.24
CA ILE A 41 6.24 -0.99 -5.71
C ILE A 41 7.23 -1.14 -4.57
N THR A 42 7.60 -2.39 -4.25
CA THR A 42 8.42 -2.67 -3.07
C THR A 42 9.92 -2.62 -3.37
N PHE A 43 10.70 -1.99 -2.49
CA PHE A 43 12.18 -1.95 -2.53
C PHE A 43 12.81 -3.29 -2.12
N ARG A 44 12.20 -4.40 -2.52
CA ARG A 44 12.71 -5.76 -2.32
C ARG A 44 13.60 -6.23 -3.47
N THR A 45 13.64 -5.49 -4.57
CA THR A 45 14.42 -5.79 -5.77
C THR A 45 15.18 -4.54 -6.23
N ALA A 46 16.28 -4.74 -6.92
CA ALA A 46 17.12 -3.65 -7.40
C ALA A 46 16.44 -2.79 -8.48
N CYS A 47 15.44 -3.32 -9.20
CA CYS A 47 14.74 -2.59 -10.25
C CYS A 47 13.63 -1.66 -9.73
N ALA A 48 13.34 -1.66 -8.42
CA ALA A 48 12.21 -0.91 -7.87
C ALA A 48 12.26 0.60 -8.16
N PRO A 49 13.39 1.33 -8.02
CA PRO A 49 13.46 2.75 -8.34
C PRO A 49 13.09 3.04 -9.78
N GLU A 50 13.70 2.34 -10.73
CA GLU A 50 13.44 2.53 -12.17
C GLU A 50 12.03 2.11 -12.56
N ALA A 51 11.47 1.08 -11.91
CA ALA A 51 10.08 0.67 -12.11
C ALA A 51 9.10 1.76 -11.64
N ILE A 52 9.36 2.41 -10.50
CA ILE A 52 8.57 3.55 -10.02
C ILE A 52 8.61 4.68 -11.04
N LYS A 53 9.81 5.04 -11.53
CA LYS A 53 9.98 6.08 -12.55
C LYS A 53 9.19 5.76 -13.81
N ALA A 54 9.31 4.53 -14.31
CA ALA A 54 8.60 4.11 -15.51
C ALA A 54 7.08 4.25 -15.37
N VAL A 55 6.50 3.85 -14.22
CA VAL A 55 5.06 4.02 -13.96
C VAL A 55 4.69 5.50 -13.80
N ALA A 56 5.46 6.28 -13.03
CA ALA A 56 5.18 7.69 -12.79
C ALA A 56 5.14 8.53 -14.08
N GLU A 57 6.02 8.22 -15.03
CA GLU A 57 6.13 8.94 -16.30
C GLU A 57 5.11 8.48 -17.36
N ASN A 58 4.71 7.19 -17.36
CA ASN A 58 3.94 6.60 -18.45
C ASN A 58 2.51 6.17 -18.08
N CYS A 59 2.14 6.22 -16.79
CA CYS A 59 0.81 5.83 -16.30
C CYS A 59 0.24 6.90 -15.36
N PRO A 60 -0.10 8.11 -15.87
CA PRO A 60 -0.55 9.22 -15.03
C PRO A 60 -1.86 8.94 -14.29
N GLU A 61 -2.64 7.97 -14.75
CA GLU A 61 -3.85 7.48 -14.09
C GLU A 61 -3.55 6.68 -12.82
N VAL A 62 -2.34 6.11 -12.69
CA VAL A 62 -1.94 5.26 -11.56
C VAL A 62 -1.18 6.07 -10.51
N LEU A 63 -1.64 6.01 -9.27
CA LEU A 63 -0.93 6.57 -8.12
C LEU A 63 0.15 5.58 -7.67
N VAL A 64 1.39 5.80 -8.11
CA VAL A 64 2.52 4.96 -7.70
C VAL A 64 3.14 5.44 -6.40
N GLY A 65 3.44 4.51 -5.50
CA GLY A 65 4.19 4.71 -4.27
C GLY A 65 5.26 3.65 -4.08
N ALA A 66 6.07 3.84 -3.07
CA ALA A 66 7.15 2.93 -2.72
C ALA A 66 6.88 2.20 -1.40
N GLY A 67 7.04 0.88 -1.40
CA GLY A 67 6.92 0.04 -0.22
C GLY A 67 8.23 -0.62 0.20
N THR A 68 8.22 -1.17 1.40
CA THR A 68 9.41 -1.80 2.02
C THR A 68 10.57 -0.79 2.17
N ILE A 69 10.24 0.47 2.44
CA ILE A 69 11.23 1.51 2.71
C ILE A 69 11.71 1.34 4.15
N VAL A 70 13.02 1.15 4.34
CA VAL A 70 13.61 0.84 5.64
C VAL A 70 14.67 1.85 6.11
N ASN A 71 14.96 2.87 5.29
CA ASN A 71 15.86 3.98 5.63
C ASN A 71 15.52 5.23 4.80
N ILE A 72 16.10 6.36 5.20
CA ILE A 72 15.84 7.66 4.58
C ILE A 72 16.38 7.77 3.16
N GLU A 73 17.47 7.09 2.84
CA GLU A 73 18.06 7.09 1.50
C GLU A 73 17.11 6.46 0.48
N GLN A 74 16.49 5.34 0.86
CA GLN A 74 15.46 4.72 0.03
C GLN A 74 14.23 5.61 -0.12
N ALA A 75 13.79 6.30 0.94
CA ALA A 75 12.66 7.21 0.87
C ALA A 75 12.93 8.37 -0.11
N LYS A 76 14.11 9.01 -0.01
CA LYS A 76 14.53 10.08 -0.91
C LYS A 76 14.60 9.62 -2.36
N LEU A 77 15.25 8.49 -2.61
CA LEU A 77 15.36 7.91 -3.94
C LEU A 77 13.98 7.59 -4.53
N ALA A 78 13.09 6.98 -3.73
CA ALA A 78 11.75 6.66 -4.19
C ALA A 78 10.97 7.92 -4.63
N VAL A 79 11.04 9.00 -3.86
CA VAL A 79 10.37 10.27 -4.18
C VAL A 79 11.01 10.92 -5.40
N GLU A 80 12.33 10.91 -5.53
CA GLU A 80 13.06 11.38 -6.73
C GLU A 80 12.60 10.63 -7.98
N MET A 81 12.38 9.31 -7.88
CA MET A 81 11.85 8.47 -8.97
C MET A 81 10.34 8.68 -9.21
N GLY A 82 9.66 9.52 -8.45
CA GLY A 82 8.27 9.90 -8.69
C GLY A 82 7.24 9.23 -7.79
N ALA A 83 7.64 8.47 -6.77
CA ALA A 83 6.71 7.93 -5.78
C ALA A 83 5.93 9.06 -5.09
N LYS A 84 4.61 8.88 -4.96
CA LYS A 84 3.68 9.86 -4.37
C LYS A 84 3.32 9.54 -2.93
N PHE A 85 3.66 8.38 -2.45
CA PHE A 85 3.51 7.95 -1.05
C PHE A 85 4.56 6.91 -0.70
N ILE A 86 4.85 6.81 0.60
CA ILE A 86 5.83 5.88 1.17
C ILE A 86 5.13 4.91 2.11
N VAL A 87 5.54 3.65 2.05
CA VAL A 87 5.10 2.60 2.99
C VAL A 87 6.31 1.89 3.56
N SER A 88 6.41 1.79 4.88
CA SER A 88 7.48 1.06 5.55
C SER A 88 6.95 -0.16 6.31
N PRO A 89 7.78 -1.20 6.49
CA PRO A 89 7.36 -2.39 7.24
C PRO A 89 7.27 -2.16 8.75
N GLY A 90 7.98 -1.18 9.27
CA GLY A 90 8.02 -0.78 10.67
C GLY A 90 8.01 0.75 10.81
N PHE A 91 8.01 1.22 12.06
CA PHE A 91 8.07 2.63 12.37
C PHE A 91 9.53 3.08 12.57
N ASP A 92 9.94 4.06 11.80
CA ASP A 92 11.24 4.73 11.93
C ASP A 92 11.06 6.24 11.98
N HIS A 93 11.62 6.88 13.02
CA HIS A 93 11.45 8.31 13.27
C HIS A 93 12.09 9.19 12.16
N GLU A 94 13.21 8.76 11.60
CA GLU A 94 13.94 9.52 10.59
C GLU A 94 13.18 9.49 9.26
N VAL A 95 12.75 8.30 8.82
CA VAL A 95 11.96 8.14 7.60
C VAL A 95 10.63 8.90 7.70
N VAL A 96 9.90 8.71 8.80
CA VAL A 96 8.59 9.35 9.00
C VAL A 96 8.75 10.87 9.12
N GLY A 97 9.73 11.34 9.89
CA GLY A 97 10.02 12.76 10.06
C GLY A 97 10.31 13.43 8.73
N TRP A 98 11.22 12.85 7.96
CA TRP A 98 11.58 13.39 6.63
C TRP A 98 10.36 13.42 5.69
N CYS A 99 9.55 12.35 5.65
CA CYS A 99 8.35 12.34 4.81
C CYS A 99 7.39 13.48 5.19
N VAL A 100 7.12 13.66 6.49
CA VAL A 100 6.21 14.70 6.98
C VAL A 100 6.74 16.10 6.66
N GLU A 101 8.02 16.38 6.90
CA GLU A 101 8.68 17.66 6.61
C GLU A 101 8.63 18.01 5.11
N ASN A 102 8.65 17.00 4.23
CA ASN A 102 8.58 17.18 2.78
C ASN A 102 7.15 17.01 2.22
N ASN A 103 6.13 16.92 3.06
CA ASN A 103 4.73 16.73 2.66
C ASN A 103 4.51 15.45 1.82
N ILE A 104 5.27 14.40 2.08
CA ILE A 104 5.11 13.08 1.44
C ILE A 104 4.22 12.22 2.33
N PRO A 105 3.06 11.77 1.85
CA PRO A 105 2.22 10.83 2.59
C PRO A 105 2.98 9.55 2.94
N VAL A 106 2.93 9.14 4.21
CA VAL A 106 3.64 7.96 4.69
C VAL A 106 2.76 7.08 5.55
N ALA A 107 2.83 5.77 5.35
CA ALA A 107 2.16 4.74 6.14
C ALA A 107 3.21 3.81 6.80
N PRO A 108 3.73 4.15 7.98
CA PRO A 108 4.67 3.30 8.70
C PRO A 108 3.96 2.08 9.29
N GLY A 109 4.68 0.94 9.35
CA GLY A 109 4.23 -0.26 10.05
C GLY A 109 4.19 -0.04 11.55
N CYS A 110 2.99 -0.20 12.15
CA CYS A 110 2.78 -0.08 13.58
C CYS A 110 1.83 -1.18 14.05
N VAL A 111 2.29 -2.03 14.97
CA VAL A 111 1.50 -3.14 15.54
C VAL A 111 1.39 -3.05 17.06
N THR A 112 2.07 -2.11 17.67
CA THR A 112 2.04 -1.86 19.12
C THR A 112 1.56 -0.43 19.44
N PRO A 113 0.99 -0.21 20.65
CA PRO A 113 0.62 1.13 21.11
C PRO A 113 1.79 2.14 21.06
N THR A 114 3.01 1.69 21.38
CA THR A 114 4.20 2.56 21.40
C THR A 114 4.54 3.07 20.01
N GLU A 115 4.50 2.22 18.99
CA GLU A 115 4.73 2.62 17.60
C GLU A 115 3.64 3.56 17.09
N ILE A 116 2.37 3.27 17.43
CA ILE A 116 1.23 4.13 17.09
C ILE A 116 1.41 5.52 17.75
N MET A 117 1.79 5.58 19.02
CA MET A 117 2.09 6.86 19.70
C MET A 117 3.24 7.62 19.00
N GLY A 118 4.25 6.90 18.52
CA GLY A 118 5.31 7.47 17.67
C GLY A 118 4.75 8.11 16.40
N ALA A 119 3.92 7.39 15.66
CA ALA A 119 3.28 7.89 14.44
C ALA A 119 2.39 9.13 14.70
N LEU A 120 1.61 9.10 15.79
CA LEU A 120 0.76 10.24 16.19
C LEU A 120 1.55 11.50 16.55
N LYS A 121 2.76 11.38 17.13
CA LYS A 121 3.64 12.53 17.39
C LYS A 121 4.07 13.25 16.13
N HIS A 122 4.15 12.55 15.01
CA HIS A 122 4.39 13.12 13.68
C HIS A 122 3.09 13.61 12.99
N GLY A 123 1.96 13.56 13.65
CA GLY A 123 0.66 14.01 13.11
C GLY A 123 0.00 13.03 12.15
N LEU A 124 0.51 11.78 12.04
CA LEU A 124 -0.07 10.78 11.15
C LEU A 124 -1.44 10.34 11.65
N LYS A 125 -2.36 10.13 10.71
CA LYS A 125 -3.72 9.63 10.96
C LYS A 125 -3.96 8.23 10.38
N MET A 126 -2.94 7.66 9.73
CA MET A 126 -2.97 6.32 9.18
C MET A 126 -1.64 5.63 9.41
N VAL A 127 -1.71 4.34 9.74
CA VAL A 127 -0.54 3.46 9.86
C VAL A 127 -0.79 2.15 9.12
N LYS A 128 0.27 1.51 8.62
CA LYS A 128 0.22 0.14 8.12
C LYS A 128 0.17 -0.83 9.30
N PHE A 129 -0.62 -1.88 9.19
CA PHE A 129 -0.65 -2.99 10.15
C PHE A 129 -0.15 -4.26 9.44
N PHE A 130 1.08 -4.70 9.73
CA PHE A 130 1.75 -5.77 8.98
C PHE A 130 2.67 -6.63 9.86
N PRO A 131 2.70 -7.95 9.63
CA PRO A 131 1.72 -8.75 8.87
C PRO A 131 0.42 -8.95 9.65
N ALA A 132 -0.70 -8.51 9.07
CA ALA A 132 -1.97 -8.37 9.79
C ALA A 132 -2.49 -9.68 10.37
N ASN A 133 -2.45 -10.76 9.58
CA ASN A 133 -2.94 -12.07 10.04
C ASN A 133 -2.11 -12.66 11.19
N VAL A 134 -0.83 -12.33 11.28
CA VAL A 134 0.07 -12.82 12.33
C VAL A 134 -0.17 -12.07 13.65
N TYR A 135 -0.44 -10.77 13.58
CA TYR A 135 -0.65 -9.92 14.74
C TYR A 135 -2.11 -9.81 15.19
N GLY A 136 -2.97 -10.75 14.80
CA GLY A 136 -4.36 -10.84 15.29
C GLY A 136 -5.40 -10.13 14.42
N GLY A 137 -5.02 -9.67 13.22
CA GLY A 137 -5.94 -9.22 12.18
C GLY A 137 -6.88 -8.11 12.62
N LEU A 138 -8.12 -8.21 12.15
CA LEU A 138 -9.15 -7.20 12.39
C LEU A 138 -9.45 -7.00 13.89
N ASN A 139 -9.41 -8.08 14.69
CA ASN A 139 -9.67 -8.00 16.12
C ASN A 139 -8.59 -7.19 16.87
N ALA A 140 -7.32 -7.36 16.52
CA ALA A 140 -6.23 -6.59 17.12
C ALA A 140 -6.36 -5.10 16.78
N MET A 141 -6.60 -4.77 15.50
CA MET A 141 -6.79 -3.38 15.07
C MET A 141 -8.02 -2.73 15.70
N LYS A 142 -9.12 -3.46 15.91
CA LYS A 142 -10.30 -2.99 16.64
C LYS A 142 -9.93 -2.57 18.06
N ASN A 143 -9.17 -3.40 18.78
CA ASN A 143 -8.75 -3.09 20.14
C ASN A 143 -7.75 -1.93 20.20
N LEU A 144 -6.83 -1.85 19.24
CA LEU A 144 -5.89 -0.73 19.11
C LEU A 144 -6.59 0.57 18.72
N SER A 145 -7.63 0.54 17.90
CA SER A 145 -8.36 1.76 17.50
C SER A 145 -9.09 2.45 18.65
N ALA A 146 -9.45 1.71 19.69
CA ALA A 146 -10.23 2.24 20.82
C ALA A 146 -9.53 3.41 21.55
N PRO A 147 -8.25 3.28 21.99
CA PRO A 147 -7.53 4.39 22.62
C PRO A 147 -7.02 5.44 21.62
N PHE A 148 -6.93 5.14 20.35
CA PHE A 148 -6.39 6.03 19.32
C PHE A 148 -7.49 6.53 18.39
N VAL A 149 -8.40 7.33 18.92
CA VAL A 149 -9.58 7.84 18.22
C VAL A 149 -9.19 8.59 16.93
N GLY A 150 -9.80 8.17 15.82
CA GLY A 150 -9.55 8.77 14.49
C GLY A 150 -8.37 8.18 13.73
N LEU A 151 -7.57 7.31 14.35
CA LEU A 151 -6.53 6.56 13.64
C LEU A 151 -7.17 5.55 12.68
N LYS A 152 -6.59 5.44 11.48
CA LYS A 152 -6.95 4.45 10.46
C LYS A 152 -5.81 3.46 10.25
N PHE A 153 -6.17 2.26 9.84
CA PHE A 153 -5.21 1.20 9.52
C PHE A 153 -5.21 0.87 8.03
N LEU A 154 -4.04 0.51 7.52
CA LEU A 154 -3.80 -0.14 6.23
C LEU A 154 -3.32 -1.58 6.50
N PRO A 155 -4.23 -2.53 6.79
CA PRO A 155 -3.85 -3.93 7.02
C PRO A 155 -3.22 -4.52 5.76
N THR A 156 -2.09 -5.20 5.96
CA THR A 156 -1.38 -5.91 4.90
C THR A 156 -0.93 -7.27 5.41
N GLY A 157 -1.13 -8.32 4.59
CA GLY A 157 -0.85 -9.71 4.95
C GLY A 157 -2.07 -10.45 5.47
N GLY A 158 -2.43 -11.53 4.75
CA GLY A 158 -3.59 -12.37 5.04
C GLY A 158 -4.93 -11.84 4.55
N VAL A 159 -4.99 -10.61 4.01
CA VAL A 159 -6.17 -10.08 3.32
C VAL A 159 -6.25 -10.69 1.92
N ASN A 160 -7.45 -11.07 1.50
CA ASN A 160 -7.74 -11.66 0.19
C ASN A 160 -9.22 -11.46 -0.17
N THR A 161 -9.64 -11.94 -1.33
CA THR A 161 -11.01 -11.80 -1.85
C THR A 161 -12.07 -12.36 -0.90
N ALA A 162 -11.77 -13.42 -0.13
CA ALA A 162 -12.75 -14.04 0.77
C ALA A 162 -13.03 -13.23 2.05
N ASN A 163 -12.10 -12.37 2.48
CA ASN A 163 -12.22 -11.63 3.75
C ASN A 163 -12.17 -10.11 3.61
N ILE A 164 -11.90 -9.58 2.43
CA ILE A 164 -11.73 -8.14 2.21
C ILE A 164 -12.92 -7.31 2.70
N LYS A 165 -14.14 -7.83 2.52
CA LYS A 165 -15.36 -7.12 2.92
C LYS A 165 -15.39 -6.83 4.42
N GLU A 166 -15.00 -7.78 5.26
CA GLU A 166 -14.97 -7.61 6.71
C GLU A 166 -14.01 -6.48 7.12
N TYR A 167 -12.87 -6.35 6.41
CA TYR A 167 -11.93 -5.27 6.65
C TYR A 167 -12.51 -3.91 6.22
N ILE A 168 -13.05 -3.82 5.01
CA ILE A 168 -13.54 -2.53 4.47
C ILE A 168 -14.78 -2.02 5.21
N ASP A 169 -15.63 -2.90 5.73
CA ASP A 169 -16.78 -2.52 6.56
C ASP A 169 -16.37 -1.93 7.92
N ALA A 170 -15.15 -2.17 8.38
CA ALA A 170 -14.68 -1.67 9.66
C ALA A 170 -14.25 -0.20 9.57
N SER A 171 -14.90 0.67 10.35
CA SER A 171 -14.72 2.13 10.29
C SER A 171 -13.29 2.62 10.56
N PHE A 172 -12.45 1.80 11.19
CA PHE A 172 -11.04 2.10 11.46
C PHE A 172 -10.09 1.64 10.34
N ILE A 173 -10.58 1.04 9.27
CA ILE A 173 -9.78 0.68 8.09
C ILE A 173 -9.83 1.83 7.07
N HIS A 174 -8.69 2.13 6.47
CA HIS A 174 -8.56 3.15 5.43
C HIS A 174 -8.64 2.54 4.02
N ALA A 175 -7.86 1.51 3.81
CA ALA A 175 -7.79 0.67 2.62
C ALA A 175 -7.10 -0.64 3.04
N VAL A 176 -6.98 -1.62 2.16
CA VAL A 176 -6.26 -2.87 2.45
C VAL A 176 -5.05 -3.03 1.53
N GLY A 177 -3.94 -3.51 2.06
CA GLY A 177 -2.74 -3.83 1.29
C GLY A 177 -2.67 -5.33 0.98
N GLY A 178 -2.24 -5.69 -0.23
CA GLY A 178 -2.05 -7.09 -0.54
C GLY A 178 -1.50 -7.38 -1.93
N SER A 179 -0.89 -8.53 -2.08
CA SER A 179 -0.28 -8.97 -3.35
C SER A 179 -1.14 -9.97 -4.14
N TRP A 180 -2.30 -10.37 -3.61
CA TRP A 180 -3.14 -11.38 -4.28
C TRP A 180 -3.75 -10.90 -5.59
N VAL A 181 -3.91 -9.57 -5.78
CA VAL A 181 -4.44 -8.98 -7.01
C VAL A 181 -3.38 -8.85 -8.12
N CYS A 182 -2.10 -9.01 -7.77
CA CYS A 182 -0.97 -8.95 -8.68
C CYS A 182 0.12 -9.97 -8.28
N PRO A 183 -0.18 -11.28 -8.32
CA PRO A 183 0.78 -12.31 -7.92
C PRO A 183 2.07 -12.21 -8.75
N LYS A 184 3.22 -12.30 -8.08
CA LYS A 184 4.54 -12.20 -8.72
C LYS A 184 4.71 -13.19 -9.88
N ALA A 185 4.17 -14.40 -9.74
CA ALA A 185 4.22 -15.42 -10.78
C ALA A 185 3.41 -15.01 -12.04
N ASP A 186 2.27 -14.36 -11.86
CA ASP A 186 1.44 -13.88 -12.98
C ASP A 186 2.09 -12.68 -13.67
N ILE A 187 2.73 -11.77 -12.93
CA ILE A 187 3.54 -10.68 -13.49
C ILE A 187 4.67 -11.26 -14.35
N ALA A 188 5.47 -12.18 -13.80
CA ALA A 188 6.59 -12.79 -14.49
C ALA A 188 6.18 -13.59 -15.74
N ALA A 189 4.96 -14.11 -15.77
CA ALA A 189 4.39 -14.84 -16.91
C ALA A 189 3.69 -13.94 -17.92
N GLY A 190 3.56 -12.63 -17.65
CA GLY A 190 2.81 -11.69 -18.51
C GLY A 190 1.30 -11.93 -18.53
N ASN A 191 0.72 -12.48 -17.47
CA ASN A 191 -0.71 -12.81 -17.37
C ASN A 191 -1.56 -11.57 -17.05
N TRP A 192 -1.49 -10.52 -17.87
CA TRP A 192 -2.09 -9.21 -17.61
C TRP A 192 -3.61 -9.27 -17.48
N GLU A 193 -4.28 -10.04 -18.31
CA GLU A 193 -5.74 -10.24 -18.25
C GLU A 193 -6.17 -10.86 -16.92
N LYS A 194 -5.39 -11.80 -16.40
CA LYS A 194 -5.64 -12.42 -15.08
C LYS A 194 -5.49 -11.40 -13.95
N ILE A 195 -4.47 -10.53 -14.00
CA ILE A 195 -4.27 -9.45 -13.03
C ILE A 195 -5.46 -8.50 -13.06
N THR A 196 -5.93 -8.11 -14.24
CA THR A 196 -7.14 -7.30 -14.41
C THR A 196 -8.34 -7.96 -13.76
N GLN A 197 -8.55 -9.26 -14.01
CA GLN A 197 -9.68 -10.00 -13.44
C GLN A 197 -9.61 -10.09 -11.91
N LEU A 198 -8.42 -10.35 -11.33
CA LEU A 198 -8.21 -10.38 -9.87
C LEU A 198 -8.53 -9.03 -9.22
N CYS A 199 -8.20 -7.91 -9.87
CA CYS A 199 -8.55 -6.58 -9.40
C CYS A 199 -10.07 -6.34 -9.42
N ILE A 200 -10.75 -6.73 -10.50
CA ILE A 200 -12.22 -6.67 -10.61
C ILE A 200 -12.88 -7.47 -9.49
N GLU A 201 -12.45 -8.72 -9.29
CA GLU A 201 -12.99 -9.60 -8.24
C GLU A 201 -12.77 -9.04 -6.84
N ALA A 202 -11.57 -8.51 -6.55
CA ALA A 202 -11.28 -7.89 -5.26
C ALA A 202 -12.21 -6.69 -4.98
N ARG A 203 -12.46 -5.84 -5.98
CA ARG A 203 -13.36 -4.69 -5.85
C ARG A 203 -14.83 -5.09 -5.67
N LYS A 204 -15.29 -6.11 -6.39
CA LYS A 204 -16.64 -6.67 -6.22
C LYS A 204 -16.81 -7.25 -4.82
N ALA A 205 -15.89 -8.11 -4.40
CA ALA A 205 -15.92 -8.72 -3.07
C ALA A 205 -15.92 -7.66 -1.94
N ALA A 206 -15.15 -6.57 -2.08
CA ALA A 206 -15.18 -5.47 -1.13
C ALA A 206 -16.53 -4.78 -1.01
N LYS A 207 -17.33 -4.76 -2.08
CA LYS A 207 -18.71 -4.22 -2.10
C LYS A 207 -19.78 -5.25 -1.68
N GLY A 208 -19.41 -6.53 -1.62
CA GLY A 208 -20.34 -7.62 -1.35
C GLY A 208 -21.14 -8.06 -2.59
N GLU A 209 -20.55 -7.88 -3.76
CA GLU A 209 -21.10 -8.27 -5.07
C GLU A 209 -20.52 -9.63 -5.54
#